data_35a4d4bc7bf78e5b72ca2879e736e263
#
_entry.id   35a4d4bc7bf78e5b72ca2879e736e263
#
_cell.length_a   1.000
_cell.length_b   1.000
_cell.length_c   1.000
_cell.angle_alpha   90.00
_cell.angle_beta   90.00
_cell.angle_gamma   90.00
#
_symmetry.space_group_name_H-M   'P 1'
#
loop_
_entity.id
_entity.type
_entity.pdbx_description
1 polymer ?
#
loop_
_entity_poly.entity_id
_entity_poly.type
_entity_poly.pdbx_seq_one_letter_code
_entity_poly.pdbx_strand_id
1 'polypeptide(L)'
;MRHHVVTLCLAATTALAAPNEPCYADGQAGVCTTEAACAAANGTTATGACPADGADIKCCSKARCGPDCAGNCRWQSDCAGSSTANLCPGPAQMQCCSSRDSGFGGYAAPAIPPVGDCKPSSVEGAKKIVAAFPGRVWDVGCKRDCECPGTSDHCCGLASDMMCSDGFGVPTLSGKQIAEWVMHSRKDLKLKYVIWGQKIWNPTVDAEPNHWEHWRTMNDRGDVTQNHWDHVHVSYEEFEYKGI
;
A
#
# COMPACT_ATOMS: atom_id res chain seq x y z
N MET A 1 -35.57 18.79 45.75
CA MET A 1 -34.42 18.11 45.10
C MET A 1 -34.40 18.57 43.64
N ARG A 2 -33.39 19.36 43.23
CA ARG A 2 -33.26 19.84 41.86
C ARG A 2 -32.20 18.96 41.18
N HIS A 3 -32.62 18.18 40.19
CA HIS A 3 -31.70 17.39 39.38
C HIS A 3 -31.06 18.31 38.32
N HIS A 4 -29.74 18.51 38.42
CA HIS A 4 -28.96 19.15 37.36
C HIS A 4 -28.58 18.08 36.35
N VAL A 5 -29.15 18.17 35.16
CA VAL A 5 -28.68 17.37 34.00
C VAL A 5 -27.48 18.09 33.43
N VAL A 6 -26.30 17.45 33.55
CA VAL A 6 -25.09 17.92 32.90
C VAL A 6 -25.09 17.31 31.49
N THR A 7 -25.35 18.14 30.50
CA THR A 7 -25.23 17.77 29.08
C THR A 7 -23.75 17.81 28.69
N LEU A 8 -23.15 16.62 28.52
CA LEU A 8 -21.79 16.49 27.99
C LEU A 8 -21.83 16.72 26.47
N CYS A 9 -21.41 17.89 26.01
CA CYS A 9 -21.14 18.11 24.59
C CYS A 9 -19.84 17.37 24.23
N LEU A 10 -19.97 16.22 23.56
CA LEU A 10 -18.84 15.64 22.83
C LEU A 10 -18.52 16.53 21.62
N ALA A 11 -17.48 17.33 21.74
CA ALA A 11 -16.88 17.97 20.59
C ALA A 11 -16.21 16.87 19.74
N ALA A 12 -16.80 16.53 18.61
CA ALA A 12 -16.15 15.75 17.58
C ALA A 12 -14.98 16.60 17.04
N THR A 13 -13.77 16.31 17.48
CA THR A 13 -12.57 16.86 16.85
C THR A 13 -12.44 16.17 15.50
N THR A 14 -12.88 16.81 14.43
CA THR A 14 -12.42 16.46 13.09
C THR A 14 -10.91 16.69 13.09
N ALA A 15 -10.14 15.62 13.05
CA ALA A 15 -8.72 15.69 12.78
C ALA A 15 -8.62 16.24 11.34
N LEU A 16 -8.28 17.52 11.22
CA LEU A 16 -7.86 18.10 9.96
C LEU A 16 -6.49 17.48 9.68
N ALA A 17 -6.38 16.74 8.59
CA ALA A 17 -5.08 16.28 8.12
C ALA A 17 -4.19 17.51 7.91
N ALA A 18 -2.99 17.46 8.47
CA ALA A 18 -2.06 18.57 8.36
C ALA A 18 -1.45 18.60 6.95
N PRO A 19 -1.22 19.78 6.35
CA PRO A 19 -0.42 19.87 5.15
C PRO A 19 0.91 19.12 5.34
N ASN A 20 1.36 18.42 4.28
CA ASN A 20 2.55 17.57 4.25
C ASN A 20 2.37 16.13 4.77
N GLU A 21 1.15 15.63 4.88
CA GLU A 21 0.93 14.20 5.12
C GLU A 21 1.26 13.36 3.88
N PRO A 22 1.68 12.09 4.08
CA PRO A 22 1.90 11.16 2.99
C PRO A 22 0.65 10.90 2.17
N CYS A 23 0.80 10.84 0.87
CA CYS A 23 -0.23 10.38 -0.05
C CYS A 23 0.38 9.53 -1.17
N TYR A 24 -0.48 8.82 -1.89
CA TYR A 24 -0.07 8.00 -3.02
C TYR A 24 -1.05 8.21 -4.17
N ALA A 25 -0.52 8.41 -5.36
CA ALA A 25 -1.29 8.52 -6.58
C ALA A 25 -0.51 7.92 -7.74
N ASP A 26 -1.19 7.17 -8.60
CA ASP A 26 -0.60 6.52 -9.78
C ASP A 26 0.68 5.72 -9.46
N GLY A 27 0.69 5.03 -8.33
CA GLY A 27 1.85 4.26 -7.87
C GLY A 27 3.04 5.09 -7.37
N GLN A 28 2.91 6.42 -7.28
CA GLN A 28 3.97 7.31 -6.82
C GLN A 28 3.72 7.79 -5.39
N ALA A 29 4.78 7.82 -4.59
CA ALA A 29 4.76 8.51 -3.32
C ALA A 29 4.61 10.01 -3.53
N GLY A 30 3.80 10.64 -2.69
CA GLY A 30 3.51 12.06 -2.75
C GLY A 30 3.30 12.67 -1.37
N VAL A 31 2.94 13.93 -1.38
CA VAL A 31 2.66 14.73 -0.19
C VAL A 31 1.41 15.56 -0.42
N CYS A 32 0.53 15.60 0.58
CA CYS A 32 -0.65 16.46 0.54
C CYS A 32 -0.25 17.93 0.65
N THR A 33 -0.43 18.71 -0.42
CA THR A 33 -0.05 20.12 -0.46
C THR A 33 -0.90 20.90 -1.46
N THR A 34 -0.74 22.22 -1.52
CA THR A 34 -1.45 23.06 -2.50
C THR A 34 -0.92 22.84 -3.91
N GLU A 35 -1.78 23.06 -4.91
CA GLU A 35 -1.36 23.00 -6.32
C GLU A 35 -0.20 23.95 -6.62
N ALA A 36 -0.21 25.15 -6.04
CA ALA A 36 0.84 26.14 -6.22
C ALA A 36 2.19 25.66 -5.68
N ALA A 37 2.22 25.05 -4.49
CA ALA A 37 3.43 24.48 -3.91
C ALA A 37 3.94 23.28 -4.71
N CYS A 38 3.04 22.45 -5.21
CA CYS A 38 3.37 21.33 -6.08
C CYS A 38 4.00 21.80 -7.40
N ALA A 39 3.40 22.78 -8.05
CA ALA A 39 3.92 23.36 -9.28
C ALA A 39 5.30 24.01 -9.09
N ALA A 40 5.51 24.72 -7.98
CA ALA A 40 6.81 25.32 -7.63
C ALA A 40 7.92 24.27 -7.47
N ALA A 41 7.56 23.06 -7.03
CA ALA A 41 8.49 21.92 -6.92
C ALA A 41 8.62 21.11 -8.23
N ASN A 42 7.97 21.53 -9.33
CA ASN A 42 7.85 20.77 -10.56
C ASN A 42 7.25 19.36 -10.33
N GLY A 43 6.24 19.26 -9.46
CA GLY A 43 5.47 18.06 -9.20
C GLY A 43 4.20 17.96 -10.03
N THR A 44 3.55 16.82 -9.95
CA THR A 44 2.25 16.53 -10.56
C THR A 44 1.21 16.31 -9.47
N THR A 45 0.03 16.92 -9.61
CA THR A 45 -1.06 16.79 -8.63
C THR A 45 -2.06 15.71 -9.04
N ALA A 46 -2.53 14.94 -8.05
CA ALA A 46 -3.65 14.03 -8.19
C ALA A 46 -4.77 14.42 -7.22
N THR A 47 -6.00 14.49 -7.72
CA THR A 47 -7.19 14.84 -6.94
C THR A 47 -7.72 13.60 -6.22
N GLY A 48 -8.25 13.80 -4.99
CA GLY A 48 -8.92 12.75 -4.22
C GLY A 48 -7.99 11.82 -3.42
N ALA A 49 -6.69 12.00 -3.53
CA ALA A 49 -5.72 11.21 -2.77
C ALA A 49 -5.29 11.86 -1.43
N CYS A 50 -5.93 12.99 -1.05
CA CYS A 50 -5.82 13.66 0.25
C CYS A 50 -7.22 13.86 0.85
N PRO A 51 -7.93 12.79 1.23
CA PRO A 51 -9.36 12.83 1.53
C PRO A 51 -9.73 13.57 2.83
N ALA A 52 -8.74 13.80 3.69
CA ALA A 52 -8.95 14.50 4.96
C ALA A 52 -8.76 16.02 4.86
N ASP A 53 -8.31 16.51 3.68
CA ASP A 53 -8.00 17.92 3.45
C ASP A 53 -9.06 18.65 2.63
N GLY A 54 -8.95 19.98 2.58
CA GLY A 54 -9.78 20.83 1.72
C GLY A 54 -9.52 20.59 0.22
N ALA A 55 -10.44 21.04 -0.63
CA ALA A 55 -10.39 20.80 -2.07
C ALA A 55 -9.16 21.42 -2.79
N ASP A 56 -8.49 22.36 -2.17
CA ASP A 56 -7.25 23.02 -2.65
C ASP A 56 -5.99 22.24 -2.31
N ILE A 57 -6.08 21.22 -1.45
CA ILE A 57 -4.98 20.31 -1.12
C ILE A 57 -5.11 19.06 -1.99
N LYS A 58 -4.03 18.72 -2.67
CA LYS A 58 -3.93 17.54 -3.53
C LYS A 58 -2.68 16.76 -3.26
N CYS A 59 -2.67 15.51 -3.65
CA CYS A 59 -1.47 14.70 -3.61
C CYS A 59 -0.48 15.17 -4.67
N CYS A 60 0.65 15.68 -4.24
CA CYS A 60 1.74 16.13 -5.10
C CYS A 60 2.80 15.04 -5.16
N SER A 61 3.05 14.49 -6.33
CA SER A 61 4.12 13.53 -6.59
C SER A 61 5.13 14.10 -7.59
N LYS A 62 6.36 13.56 -7.55
CA LYS A 62 7.40 13.87 -8.54
C LYS A 62 8.17 12.60 -8.84
N ALA A 63 7.88 12.01 -9.98
CA ALA A 63 8.39 10.70 -10.38
C ALA A 63 9.91 10.68 -10.63
N ARG A 64 10.48 11.83 -10.99
CA ARG A 64 11.91 11.93 -11.34
C ARG A 64 12.58 13.11 -10.66
N CYS A 65 13.76 12.91 -10.14
CA CYS A 65 14.54 13.92 -9.43
C CYS A 65 16.05 13.65 -9.53
N GLY A 66 16.85 14.64 -9.15
CA GLY A 66 18.30 14.54 -9.15
C GLY A 66 18.94 14.72 -10.53
N PRO A 67 20.28 14.60 -10.61
CA PRO A 67 21.01 14.67 -11.85
C PRO A 67 20.51 13.59 -12.82
N ASP A 68 20.35 13.97 -14.08
CA ASP A 68 19.91 13.07 -15.18
C ASP A 68 18.56 12.40 -14.94
N CYS A 69 17.73 12.92 -14.01
CA CYS A 69 16.45 12.32 -13.60
C CYS A 69 16.57 10.85 -13.14
N ALA A 70 17.68 10.47 -12.58
CA ALA A 70 17.98 9.08 -12.22
C ALA A 70 17.30 8.63 -10.92
N GLY A 71 16.91 9.58 -10.04
CA GLY A 71 16.20 9.31 -8.81
C GLY A 71 14.68 9.49 -8.91
N ASN A 72 13.97 9.09 -7.90
CA ASN A 72 12.56 9.40 -7.71
C ASN A 72 12.29 9.98 -6.31
N CYS A 73 11.25 10.81 -6.20
CA CYS A 73 10.84 11.39 -4.92
C CYS A 73 10.07 10.37 -4.11
N ARG A 74 10.52 10.13 -2.87
CA ARG A 74 9.84 9.28 -1.90
C ARG A 74 10.20 9.68 -0.48
N TRP A 75 9.48 9.15 0.47
CA TRP A 75 9.79 9.35 1.88
C TRP A 75 11.14 8.72 2.21
N GLN A 76 11.93 9.40 3.01
CA GLN A 76 13.27 8.93 3.39
C GLN A 76 13.23 7.53 4.02
N SER A 77 12.18 7.23 4.78
CA SER A 77 11.92 5.90 5.34
C SER A 77 11.77 4.80 4.28
N ASP A 78 11.40 5.17 3.07
CA ASP A 78 11.12 4.26 1.95
C ASP A 78 12.28 4.25 0.93
N CYS A 79 13.40 4.89 1.25
CA CYS A 79 14.60 4.92 0.42
C CYS A 79 15.65 3.98 0.98
N ALA A 80 15.89 2.84 0.31
CA ALA A 80 16.93 1.90 0.71
C ALA A 80 18.35 2.36 0.31
N GLY A 81 18.44 3.31 -0.63
CA GLY A 81 19.70 3.89 -1.09
C GLY A 81 20.04 5.24 -0.47
N SER A 82 20.90 5.99 -1.14
CA SER A 82 21.21 7.36 -0.75
C SER A 82 20.07 8.31 -1.17
N SER A 83 19.75 9.27 -0.31
CA SER A 83 18.75 10.28 -0.57
C SER A 83 19.32 11.69 -0.52
N THR A 84 18.76 12.60 -1.35
CA THR A 84 19.15 14.01 -1.42
C THR A 84 17.95 14.87 -1.11
N ALA A 85 18.11 15.76 -0.14
CA ALA A 85 17.07 16.71 0.26
C ALA A 85 16.88 17.85 -0.77
N ASN A 86 15.76 18.56 -0.66
CA ASN A 86 15.43 19.77 -1.43
C ASN A 86 15.24 19.58 -2.95
N LEU A 87 15.07 18.36 -3.41
CA LEU A 87 14.79 18.06 -4.83
C LEU A 87 13.34 17.62 -5.06
N CYS A 88 12.58 17.43 -3.99
CA CYS A 88 11.22 16.90 -3.98
C CYS A 88 10.22 17.89 -3.38
N PRO A 89 8.92 17.79 -3.71
CA PRO A 89 7.88 18.57 -3.06
C PRO A 89 7.71 18.13 -1.61
N GLY A 90 7.27 19.07 -0.73
CA GLY A 90 6.88 18.74 0.65
C GLY A 90 7.99 18.92 1.69
N PRO A 91 7.87 18.20 2.83
CA PRO A 91 8.77 18.36 3.97
C PRO A 91 10.14 17.74 3.71
N ALA A 92 11.09 18.02 4.60
CA ALA A 92 12.47 17.54 4.49
C ALA A 92 12.62 16.01 4.41
N GLN A 93 11.62 15.26 4.87
CA GLN A 93 11.59 13.80 4.81
C GLN A 93 11.20 13.27 3.44
N MET A 94 10.59 14.08 2.56
CA MET A 94 10.36 13.74 1.16
C MET A 94 11.63 14.09 0.37
N GLN A 95 12.37 13.09 -0.03
CA GLN A 95 13.70 13.24 -0.62
C GLN A 95 13.82 12.54 -1.98
N CYS A 96 14.78 13.01 -2.77
CA CYS A 96 15.16 12.34 -3.99
C CYS A 96 16.01 11.11 -3.66
N CYS A 97 15.43 9.94 -3.78
CA CYS A 97 16.13 8.68 -3.62
C CYS A 97 16.90 8.36 -4.90
N SER A 98 18.22 8.28 -4.81
CA SER A 98 19.12 8.13 -5.95
C SER A 98 19.28 6.69 -6.40
N SER A 99 18.80 5.72 -5.64
CA SER A 99 18.92 4.34 -6.03
C SER A 99 17.83 3.98 -7.05
N ARG A 100 18.16 3.10 -7.93
CA ARG A 100 17.20 2.25 -8.63
C ARG A 100 16.68 1.24 -7.61
N ASP A 101 15.99 1.72 -6.59
CA ASP A 101 15.43 0.82 -5.59
C ASP A 101 14.40 -0.07 -6.26
N SER A 102 14.62 -1.35 -6.08
CA SER A 102 13.71 -2.40 -6.46
C SER A 102 12.26 -2.05 -6.10
N GLY A 103 11.36 -2.19 -7.03
CA GLY A 103 9.93 -2.20 -6.76
C GLY A 103 9.21 -0.85 -6.76
N PHE A 104 9.84 0.24 -7.16
CA PHE A 104 9.17 1.55 -7.11
C PHE A 104 8.60 2.03 -8.45
N GLY A 105 8.19 1.11 -9.30
CA GLY A 105 7.39 1.42 -10.48
C GLY A 105 8.09 1.18 -11.81
N GLY A 106 7.32 1.40 -12.89
CA GLY A 106 7.79 1.19 -14.26
C GLY A 106 7.55 -0.22 -14.79
N TYR A 107 6.86 -1.07 -14.04
CA TYR A 107 6.49 -2.40 -14.51
C TYR A 107 5.31 -2.35 -15.48
N ALA A 108 5.30 -3.24 -16.46
CA ALA A 108 4.11 -3.53 -17.24
C ALA A 108 3.00 -4.08 -16.33
N ALA A 109 1.74 -3.87 -16.70
CA ALA A 109 0.62 -4.45 -15.97
C ALA A 109 0.74 -5.99 -15.97
N PRO A 110 0.61 -6.63 -14.79
CA PRO A 110 0.72 -8.08 -14.69
C PRO A 110 -0.50 -8.78 -15.29
N ALA A 111 -0.32 -10.01 -15.71
CA ALA A 111 -1.42 -10.92 -15.96
C ALA A 111 -2.12 -11.28 -14.64
N ILE A 112 -3.43 -11.14 -14.57
CA ILE A 112 -4.20 -11.59 -13.40
C ILE A 112 -4.62 -13.05 -13.65
N PRO A 113 -4.31 -14.01 -12.74
CA PRO A 113 -4.74 -15.39 -12.87
C PRO A 113 -6.26 -15.50 -13.03
N PRO A 114 -6.79 -16.41 -13.90
CA PRO A 114 -8.20 -16.50 -14.16
C PRO A 114 -8.99 -17.13 -13.01
N VAL A 115 -10.30 -16.89 -12.97
CA VAL A 115 -11.22 -17.64 -12.12
C VAL A 115 -11.22 -19.11 -12.57
N GLY A 116 -11.11 -20.01 -11.60
CA GLY A 116 -10.94 -21.45 -11.82
C GLY A 116 -9.64 -21.93 -11.20
N ASP A 117 -8.52 -21.32 -11.56
CA ASP A 117 -7.25 -21.49 -10.83
C ASP A 117 -7.31 -20.77 -9.49
N CYS A 118 -7.90 -19.59 -9.46
CA CYS A 118 -8.10 -18.77 -8.28
C CYS A 118 -9.58 -18.60 -7.98
N LYS A 119 -9.92 -18.41 -6.71
CA LYS A 119 -11.29 -18.06 -6.32
C LYS A 119 -11.64 -16.63 -6.78
N PRO A 120 -12.92 -16.35 -7.06
CA PRO A 120 -13.35 -15.01 -7.48
C PRO A 120 -12.88 -13.88 -6.57
N SER A 121 -12.86 -14.10 -5.24
CA SER A 121 -12.37 -13.12 -4.27
C SER A 121 -10.91 -12.73 -4.50
N SER A 122 -10.05 -13.72 -4.78
CA SER A 122 -8.62 -13.46 -5.04
C SER A 122 -8.42 -12.73 -6.37
N VAL A 123 -9.15 -13.11 -7.40
CA VAL A 123 -9.07 -12.48 -8.72
C VAL A 123 -9.53 -11.02 -8.67
N GLU A 124 -10.68 -10.74 -8.06
CA GLU A 124 -11.20 -9.37 -7.94
C GLU A 124 -10.36 -8.52 -6.99
N GLY A 125 -9.86 -9.09 -5.89
CA GLY A 125 -8.93 -8.42 -5.00
C GLY A 125 -7.63 -8.04 -5.70
N ALA A 126 -7.03 -8.96 -6.44
CA ALA A 126 -5.81 -8.69 -7.22
C ALA A 126 -6.02 -7.58 -8.26
N LYS A 127 -7.13 -7.60 -9.01
CA LYS A 127 -7.48 -6.52 -9.95
C LYS A 127 -7.55 -5.16 -9.29
N LYS A 128 -8.21 -5.07 -8.13
CA LYS A 128 -8.33 -3.81 -7.37
C LYS A 128 -6.98 -3.30 -6.89
N ILE A 129 -6.11 -4.18 -6.38
CA ILE A 129 -4.76 -3.81 -5.92
C ILE A 129 -3.91 -3.32 -7.09
N VAL A 130 -3.88 -4.05 -8.20
CA VAL A 130 -3.11 -3.65 -9.40
C VAL A 130 -3.61 -2.32 -9.95
N ALA A 131 -4.93 -2.08 -9.95
CA ALA A 131 -5.51 -0.82 -10.38
C ALA A 131 -5.18 0.35 -9.44
N ALA A 132 -5.08 0.10 -8.13
CA ALA A 132 -4.69 1.12 -7.14
C ALA A 132 -3.20 1.47 -7.20
N PHE A 133 -2.36 0.55 -7.70
CA PHE A 133 -0.90 0.71 -7.76
C PHE A 133 -0.37 0.42 -9.18
N PRO A 134 -0.75 1.22 -10.19
CA PRO A 134 -0.32 1.00 -11.56
C PRO A 134 1.22 1.03 -11.67
N GLY A 135 1.78 0.02 -12.34
CA GLY A 135 3.21 -0.11 -12.52
C GLY A 135 4.02 -0.53 -11.28
N ARG A 136 3.37 -0.88 -10.17
CA ARG A 136 4.03 -1.27 -8.90
C ARG A 136 4.05 -2.79 -8.67
N VAL A 137 3.19 -3.53 -9.34
CA VAL A 137 3.11 -4.99 -9.29
C VAL A 137 3.40 -5.52 -10.69
N TRP A 138 4.36 -6.42 -10.81
CA TRP A 138 4.77 -6.99 -12.11
C TRP A 138 4.28 -8.41 -12.34
N ASP A 139 3.92 -9.12 -11.26
CA ASP A 139 3.35 -10.47 -11.34
C ASP A 139 2.37 -10.69 -10.19
N VAL A 140 1.41 -11.60 -10.39
CA VAL A 140 0.41 -11.99 -9.39
C VAL A 140 0.39 -13.50 -9.26
N GLY A 141 1.01 -14.01 -8.20
CA GLY A 141 0.89 -15.41 -7.80
C GLY A 141 -0.48 -15.68 -7.13
N CYS A 142 -1.08 -16.85 -7.40
CA CYS A 142 -2.33 -17.22 -6.72
C CYS A 142 -2.30 -18.67 -6.25
N LYS A 143 -2.68 -19.63 -7.07
CA LYS A 143 -2.79 -21.02 -6.68
C LYS A 143 -1.42 -21.70 -6.62
N ARG A 144 -1.24 -22.55 -5.61
CA ARG A 144 -0.13 -23.50 -5.52
C ARG A 144 -0.66 -24.92 -5.62
N ASP A 145 0.16 -25.83 -6.12
CA ASP A 145 -0.16 -27.26 -6.18
C ASP A 145 0.04 -27.89 -4.80
N CYS A 146 -1.00 -27.84 -3.99
CA CYS A 146 -1.04 -28.40 -2.65
C CYS A 146 -2.50 -28.71 -2.23
N GLU A 147 -2.66 -29.48 -1.16
CA GLU A 147 -3.96 -29.96 -0.69
C GLU A 147 -4.81 -28.81 -0.13
N CYS A 148 -6.09 -28.77 -0.49
CA CYS A 148 -7.08 -27.83 0.02
C CYS A 148 -8.21 -28.57 0.74
N PRO A 149 -8.55 -28.23 2.01
CA PRO A 149 -7.92 -27.21 2.83
C PRO A 149 -6.53 -27.62 3.30
N GLY A 150 -5.61 -26.66 3.37
CA GLY A 150 -4.22 -26.88 3.73
C GLY A 150 -3.68 -25.79 4.64
N THR A 151 -2.38 -25.75 4.79
CA THR A 151 -1.67 -24.79 5.64
C THR A 151 -1.54 -23.40 4.98
N SER A 152 -1.88 -23.28 3.69
CA SER A 152 -1.79 -22.04 2.93
C SER A 152 -3.07 -21.79 2.13
N ASP A 153 -3.57 -20.57 2.16
CA ASP A 153 -4.73 -20.15 1.37
C ASP A 153 -4.47 -20.23 -0.15
N HIS A 154 -3.22 -20.21 -0.59
CA HIS A 154 -2.84 -20.48 -1.98
C HIS A 154 -3.26 -21.87 -2.46
N CYS A 155 -3.26 -22.88 -1.59
CA CYS A 155 -3.70 -24.23 -1.97
C CYS A 155 -5.16 -24.25 -2.42
N CYS A 156 -5.97 -23.36 -1.85
CA CYS A 156 -7.39 -23.20 -2.17
C CYS A 156 -7.67 -22.11 -3.21
N GLY A 157 -6.65 -21.41 -3.71
CA GLY A 157 -6.82 -20.26 -4.58
C GLY A 157 -7.43 -19.03 -3.89
N LEU A 158 -7.34 -18.95 -2.57
CA LEU A 158 -7.88 -17.88 -1.72
C LEU A 158 -6.83 -16.83 -1.32
N ALA A 159 -5.66 -16.85 -1.94
CA ALA A 159 -4.62 -15.85 -1.71
C ALA A 159 -4.04 -15.35 -3.02
N SER A 160 -3.41 -14.18 -2.95
CA SER A 160 -2.60 -13.64 -4.04
C SER A 160 -1.32 -13.01 -3.50
N ASP A 161 -0.21 -13.28 -4.19
CA ASP A 161 1.10 -12.67 -3.95
C ASP A 161 1.30 -11.56 -4.97
N MET A 162 1.30 -10.31 -4.52
CA MET A 162 1.55 -9.11 -5.34
C MET A 162 3.06 -8.89 -5.42
N MET A 163 3.70 -9.38 -6.48
CA MET A 163 5.15 -9.23 -6.69
C MET A 163 5.47 -7.77 -6.96
N CYS A 164 6.14 -7.11 -6.01
CA CYS A 164 6.39 -5.67 -6.04
C CYS A 164 7.88 -5.28 -5.94
N SER A 165 8.79 -6.23 -6.08
CA SER A 165 10.25 -6.03 -6.17
C SER A 165 10.75 -6.24 -7.60
N ASP A 166 12.04 -6.03 -7.87
CA ASP A 166 12.62 -6.27 -9.20
C ASP A 166 12.83 -7.74 -9.54
N GLY A 167 12.49 -8.66 -8.61
CA GLY A 167 12.58 -10.10 -8.83
C GLY A 167 12.37 -10.90 -7.55
N PHE A 168 12.19 -12.20 -7.69
CA PHE A 168 12.07 -13.11 -6.56
C PHE A 168 13.33 -13.08 -5.68
N GLY A 169 13.14 -12.98 -4.36
CA GLY A 169 14.24 -12.93 -3.40
C GLY A 169 14.98 -11.58 -3.34
N VAL A 170 14.51 -10.58 -4.08
CA VAL A 170 15.06 -9.21 -4.02
C VAL A 170 14.18 -8.39 -3.05
N PRO A 171 14.70 -7.92 -1.91
CA PRO A 171 13.89 -7.18 -0.95
C PRO A 171 13.53 -5.79 -1.49
N THR A 172 12.34 -5.29 -1.09
CA THR A 172 11.88 -3.94 -1.43
C THR A 172 11.15 -3.31 -0.24
N LEU A 173 11.12 -1.98 -0.19
CA LEU A 173 10.25 -1.22 0.72
C LEU A 173 8.90 -0.86 0.08
N SER A 174 8.73 -1.13 -1.21
CA SER A 174 7.54 -0.83 -2.01
C SER A 174 6.27 -1.49 -1.49
N GLY A 175 6.39 -2.69 -0.92
CA GLY A 175 5.25 -3.46 -0.43
C GLY A 175 4.53 -2.86 0.77
N LYS A 176 5.20 -2.04 1.59
CA LYS A 176 4.58 -1.38 2.76
C LYS A 176 3.31 -0.62 2.38
N GLN A 177 3.38 0.19 1.35
CA GLN A 177 2.27 1.03 0.90
C GLN A 177 1.10 0.20 0.36
N ILE A 178 1.42 -0.85 -0.39
CA ILE A 178 0.43 -1.79 -0.91
C ILE A 178 -0.26 -2.50 0.26
N ALA A 179 0.51 -3.00 1.23
CA ALA A 179 0.01 -3.73 2.39
C ALA A 179 -0.90 -2.85 3.29
N GLU A 180 -0.49 -1.61 3.58
CA GLU A 180 -1.31 -0.66 4.35
C GLU A 180 -2.60 -0.29 3.60
N TRP A 181 -2.55 -0.07 2.28
CA TRP A 181 -3.75 0.17 1.48
C TRP A 181 -4.69 -1.04 1.50
N VAL A 182 -4.17 -2.26 1.39
CA VAL A 182 -4.96 -3.50 1.50
C VAL A 182 -5.67 -3.59 2.84
N MET A 183 -4.97 -3.32 3.94
CA MET A 183 -5.55 -3.26 5.28
C MET A 183 -6.69 -2.24 5.38
N HIS A 184 -6.48 -1.02 4.87
CA HIS A 184 -7.53 0.01 4.86
C HIS A 184 -8.72 -0.38 3.98
N SER A 185 -8.48 -1.06 2.87
CA SER A 185 -9.50 -1.56 1.93
C SER A 185 -10.12 -2.90 2.36
N ARG A 186 -9.86 -3.40 3.56
CA ARG A 186 -10.21 -4.73 4.07
C ARG A 186 -11.65 -5.16 3.83
N LYS A 187 -12.62 -4.24 3.99
CA LYS A 187 -14.04 -4.54 3.79
C LYS A 187 -14.38 -4.76 2.33
N ASP A 188 -13.83 -3.92 1.47
CA ASP A 188 -14.05 -3.98 0.02
C ASP A 188 -13.33 -5.16 -0.64
N LEU A 189 -12.18 -5.54 -0.10
CA LEU A 189 -11.40 -6.69 -0.54
C LEU A 189 -11.88 -8.02 0.07
N LYS A 190 -12.74 -8.01 1.08
CA LYS A 190 -13.05 -9.21 1.89
C LYS A 190 -11.79 -9.83 2.45
N LEU A 191 -10.94 -8.99 3.03
CA LEU A 191 -9.64 -9.37 3.53
C LEU A 191 -9.74 -10.35 4.71
N LYS A 192 -9.06 -11.49 4.60
CA LYS A 192 -8.83 -12.42 5.70
C LYS A 192 -7.59 -12.02 6.50
N TYR A 193 -6.47 -11.80 5.82
CA TYR A 193 -5.26 -11.18 6.37
C TYR A 193 -4.32 -10.70 5.26
N VAL A 194 -3.38 -9.84 5.62
CA VAL A 194 -2.31 -9.35 4.76
C VAL A 194 -0.96 -9.52 5.46
N ILE A 195 0.06 -9.91 4.68
CA ILE A 195 1.44 -10.06 5.16
C ILE A 195 2.36 -9.24 4.27
N TRP A 196 3.27 -8.50 4.89
CA TRP A 196 4.42 -7.90 4.23
C TRP A 196 5.55 -7.66 5.23
N GLY A 197 6.82 -7.86 4.80
CA GLY A 197 7.99 -7.51 5.60
C GLY A 197 8.01 -8.18 6.97
N GLN A 198 7.75 -9.51 7.00
CA GLN A 198 7.74 -10.33 8.22
C GLN A 198 6.68 -9.91 9.25
N LYS A 199 5.64 -9.17 8.82
CA LYS A 199 4.53 -8.74 9.68
C LYS A 199 3.18 -9.07 9.07
N ILE A 200 2.20 -9.33 9.94
CA ILE A 200 0.84 -9.72 9.58
C ILE A 200 -0.19 -8.81 10.24
N TRP A 201 -1.22 -8.47 9.50
CA TRP A 201 -2.44 -7.84 10.01
C TRP A 201 -3.69 -8.64 9.59
N ASN A 202 -4.61 -8.83 10.53
CA ASN A 202 -5.81 -9.64 10.35
C ASN A 202 -7.01 -8.94 11.00
N PRO A 203 -8.09 -8.63 10.26
CA PRO A 203 -9.25 -7.86 10.77
C PRO A 203 -10.02 -8.55 11.91
N THR A 204 -9.85 -9.86 12.11
CA THR A 204 -10.51 -10.59 13.20
C THR A 204 -9.67 -10.65 14.47
N VAL A 205 -8.38 -10.34 14.39
CA VAL A 205 -7.42 -10.40 15.50
C VAL A 205 -6.98 -9.00 15.92
N ASP A 206 -6.71 -8.16 14.92
CA ASP A 206 -6.19 -6.80 15.11
C ASP A 206 -7.38 -5.81 15.09
N ALA A 207 -7.67 -5.16 16.19
CA ALA A 207 -8.92 -4.41 16.40
C ALA A 207 -9.13 -3.27 15.41
N GLU A 208 -8.07 -2.51 15.09
CA GLU A 208 -8.14 -1.33 14.24
C GLU A 208 -6.97 -1.27 13.25
N PRO A 209 -7.17 -0.67 12.06
CA PRO A 209 -6.09 -0.34 11.16
C PRO A 209 -5.05 0.54 11.83
N ASN A 210 -3.78 0.21 11.62
CA ASN A 210 -2.65 0.95 12.16
C ASN A 210 -1.46 0.89 11.19
N HIS A 211 -0.44 1.69 11.43
CA HIS A 211 0.76 1.65 10.61
C HIS A 211 1.44 0.29 10.67
N TRP A 212 2.04 -0.13 9.54
CA TRP A 212 2.71 -1.42 9.40
C TRP A 212 3.75 -1.67 10.51
N GLU A 213 4.43 -0.67 11.01
CA GLU A 213 5.39 -0.78 12.10
C GLU A 213 4.80 -1.43 13.36
N HIS A 214 3.49 -1.27 13.56
CA HIS A 214 2.74 -1.80 14.71
C HIS A 214 2.06 -3.15 14.45
N TRP A 215 2.18 -3.69 13.23
CA TRP A 215 1.63 -5.00 12.94
C TRP A 215 2.37 -6.10 13.70
N ARG A 216 1.71 -7.22 13.93
CA ARG A 216 2.29 -8.36 14.62
C ARG A 216 3.44 -8.95 13.82
N THR A 217 4.61 -9.11 14.48
CA THR A 217 5.79 -9.71 13.86
C THR A 217 5.60 -11.23 13.74
N MET A 218 5.93 -11.78 12.60
CA MET A 218 5.96 -13.22 12.33
C MET A 218 7.34 -13.78 12.64
N ASN A 219 7.40 -15.09 12.88
CA ASN A 219 8.68 -15.79 13.01
C ASN A 219 9.49 -15.65 11.71
N ASP A 220 10.79 -15.49 11.87
CA ASP A 220 11.71 -15.53 10.73
C ASP A 220 11.66 -16.91 10.06
N ARG A 221 11.49 -16.92 8.75
CA ARG A 221 11.40 -18.11 7.91
C ARG A 221 12.65 -18.33 7.06
N GLY A 222 13.69 -17.53 7.26
CA GLY A 222 15.05 -17.75 6.76
C GLY A 222 15.44 -17.04 5.46
N ASP A 223 14.48 -16.59 4.63
CA ASP A 223 14.80 -15.86 3.39
C ASP A 223 13.83 -14.71 3.10
N VAL A 224 14.17 -13.93 2.09
CA VAL A 224 13.42 -12.72 1.67
C VAL A 224 11.99 -13.07 1.27
N THR A 225 11.81 -14.09 0.44
CA THR A 225 10.50 -14.47 -0.11
C THR A 225 9.59 -15.07 0.96
N GLN A 226 10.10 -15.96 1.80
CA GLN A 226 9.32 -16.53 2.89
C GLN A 226 8.95 -15.49 3.95
N ASN A 227 9.78 -14.47 4.14
CA ASN A 227 9.51 -13.33 5.02
C ASN A 227 8.73 -12.19 4.33
N HIS A 228 8.30 -12.38 3.07
CA HIS A 228 7.46 -11.45 2.32
C HIS A 228 8.08 -10.05 2.17
N TRP A 229 9.40 -9.97 1.92
CA TRP A 229 10.08 -8.71 1.65
C TRP A 229 10.13 -8.36 0.15
N ASP A 230 9.74 -9.26 -0.75
CA ASP A 230 9.69 -9.08 -2.20
C ASP A 230 8.27 -9.01 -2.77
N HIS A 231 7.26 -9.35 -1.98
CA HIS A 231 5.86 -9.34 -2.38
C HIS A 231 4.91 -9.08 -1.20
N VAL A 232 3.72 -8.59 -1.50
CA VAL A 232 2.62 -8.49 -0.52
C VAL A 232 1.71 -9.70 -0.68
N HIS A 233 1.62 -10.51 0.36
CA HIS A 233 0.69 -11.62 0.43
C HIS A 233 -0.66 -11.16 0.95
N VAL A 234 -1.73 -11.46 0.21
CA VAL A 234 -3.10 -11.11 0.56
C VAL A 234 -3.98 -12.36 0.55
N SER A 235 -4.57 -12.69 1.70
CA SER A 235 -5.57 -13.74 1.82
C SER A 235 -6.97 -13.17 1.91
N TYR A 236 -7.91 -13.83 1.28
CA TYR A 236 -9.30 -13.37 1.13
C TYR A 236 -10.27 -14.34 1.81
N GLU A 237 -11.39 -13.81 2.32
CA GLU A 237 -12.53 -14.63 2.70
C GLU A 237 -13.18 -15.22 1.45
N GLU A 238 -13.62 -16.47 1.53
CA GLU A 238 -14.40 -17.07 0.46
C GLU A 238 -15.79 -16.46 0.46
N PHE A 239 -16.26 -16.00 -0.70
CA PHE A 239 -17.66 -15.65 -0.88
C PHE A 239 -18.25 -16.44 -2.06
N GLU A 240 -19.44 -16.93 -1.87
CA GLU A 240 -20.19 -17.51 -2.98
C GLU A 240 -20.57 -16.38 -3.96
N TYR A 241 -20.04 -16.43 -5.16
CA TYR A 241 -20.49 -15.58 -6.25
C TYR A 241 -21.92 -16.02 -6.60
N LYS A 242 -22.92 -15.32 -6.07
CA LYS A 242 -24.28 -15.45 -6.56
C LYS A 242 -24.33 -14.76 -7.91
N GLY A 243 -24.09 -15.54 -8.97
CA GLY A 243 -24.21 -15.07 -10.33
C GLY A 243 -25.56 -14.37 -10.53
N ILE A 244 -25.55 -13.19 -11.12
CA ILE A 244 -26.70 -12.45 -11.56
C ILE A 244 -27.20 -13.09 -12.85
#